data_73a7d56e26fbef3be4c00bf02e0948f2
#
_entry.id   73a7d56e26fbef3be4c00bf02e0948f2
#
_cell.length_a   1.000
_cell.length_b   1.000
_cell.length_c   1.000
_cell.angle_alpha   90.00
_cell.angle_beta   90.00
_cell.angle_gamma   90.00
#
_symmetry.space_group_name_H-M   'P 1'
#
loop_
_entity.id
_entity.type
_entity.pdbx_description
1 polymer ?
#
loop_
_entity_poly.entity_id
_entity_poly.type
_entity_poly.pdbx_seq_one_letter_code
_entity_poly.pdbx_strand_id
1 'polypeptide(L)'
;LDALHDAGALPRERERYVVITDPPGPRVGSGGATMGVARDLKTWFGDAWREKRVFALHTGGHSERAPQYGTCGKAFADVPMDASGRGVPATILEAQLVQLTPLAKTLPPGIFVSSADVFLEYDDAQGKFDIETYASMERGITALGHPSSVAIGEEHGVFACDAEEVHERVRAMRAGQPSAPLECRKCLQKPSEEKMRQNGCVMRGYETDDDEWVLTDSCFHIGVDALEALIELDETKRDVLAGCEICAYGDFMQPLGRDADTSYLD
;
A
#
# COMPACT_ATOMS: atom_id res chain seq x y z
N LEU A 1 -10.47 -10.21 -16.16
CA LEU A 1 -11.68 -9.89 -15.39
C LEU A 1 -12.92 -10.61 -15.92
N ASP A 2 -13.21 -10.57 -17.23
CA ASP A 2 -14.40 -11.23 -17.81
C ASP A 2 -14.46 -12.71 -17.44
N ALA A 3 -13.35 -13.45 -17.56
CA ALA A 3 -13.29 -14.85 -17.18
C ALA A 3 -13.57 -15.08 -15.67
N LEU A 4 -13.14 -14.17 -14.80
CA LEU A 4 -13.43 -14.23 -13.36
C LEU A 4 -14.90 -13.94 -13.07
N HIS A 5 -15.52 -12.99 -13.79
CA HIS A 5 -16.97 -12.75 -13.72
C HIS A 5 -17.77 -13.96 -14.18
N ASP A 6 -17.37 -14.57 -15.30
CA ASP A 6 -18.06 -15.72 -15.87
C ASP A 6 -17.92 -16.97 -14.98
N ALA A 7 -16.79 -17.10 -14.30
CA ALA A 7 -16.54 -18.13 -13.30
C ALA A 7 -17.26 -17.88 -11.95
N GLY A 8 -17.87 -16.72 -11.76
CA GLY A 8 -18.52 -16.34 -10.50
C GLY A 8 -17.54 -15.99 -9.37
N ALA A 9 -16.25 -15.83 -9.68
CA ALA A 9 -15.22 -15.45 -8.71
C ALA A 9 -15.30 -13.95 -8.36
N LEU A 10 -15.81 -13.12 -9.28
CA LEU A 10 -16.09 -11.71 -9.05
C LEU A 10 -17.59 -11.43 -9.22
N PRO A 11 -18.17 -10.46 -8.50
CA PRO A 11 -19.54 -10.00 -8.72
C PRO A 11 -19.72 -9.54 -10.17
N ARG A 12 -20.92 -9.75 -10.73
CA ARG A 12 -21.26 -9.38 -12.12
C ARG A 12 -21.39 -7.87 -12.35
N GLU A 13 -21.29 -7.06 -11.32
CA GLU A 13 -21.29 -5.59 -11.41
C GLU A 13 -19.96 -5.11 -11.97
N ARG A 14 -19.84 -5.10 -13.29
CA ARG A 14 -18.61 -4.79 -14.03
C ARG A 14 -18.08 -3.37 -13.76
N GLU A 15 -18.95 -2.43 -13.46
CA GLU A 15 -18.58 -1.06 -13.09
C GLU A 15 -17.76 -0.95 -11.80
N ARG A 16 -17.68 -2.01 -11.01
CA ARG A 16 -16.88 -2.06 -9.79
C ARG A 16 -15.43 -2.47 -10.02
N TYR A 17 -15.11 -2.97 -11.21
CA TYR A 17 -13.78 -3.48 -11.54
C TYR A 17 -13.30 -2.86 -12.85
N VAL A 18 -12.20 -2.14 -12.79
CA VAL A 18 -11.64 -1.47 -13.95
C VAL A 18 -10.16 -1.82 -14.05
N VAL A 19 -9.70 -2.08 -15.27
CA VAL A 19 -8.27 -2.19 -15.57
C VAL A 19 -7.83 -0.85 -16.15
N ILE A 20 -6.86 -0.22 -15.49
CA ILE A 20 -6.22 1.01 -15.93
C ILE A 20 -4.84 0.64 -16.44
N THR A 21 -4.51 1.08 -17.64
CA THR A 21 -3.20 0.86 -18.26
C THR A 21 -2.33 2.09 -18.11
N ASP A 22 -1.05 1.88 -17.88
CA ASP A 22 -0.08 2.96 -17.96
C ASP A 22 -0.10 3.60 -19.37
N PRO A 23 0.17 4.90 -19.48
CA PRO A 23 0.25 5.55 -20.78
C PRO A 23 1.39 4.96 -21.61
N PRO A 24 1.27 4.96 -22.94
CA PRO A 24 2.36 4.49 -23.80
C PRO A 24 3.58 5.41 -23.66
N GLY A 25 4.77 4.81 -23.60
CA GLY A 25 6.03 5.55 -23.51
C GLY A 25 6.93 5.10 -22.35
N PRO A 26 7.68 6.02 -21.74
CA PRO A 26 8.49 5.74 -20.55
C PRO A 26 7.65 5.20 -19.40
N ARG A 27 8.28 4.43 -18.53
CA ARG A 27 7.62 3.95 -17.31
C ARG A 27 7.22 5.11 -16.42
N VAL A 28 6.03 5.01 -15.87
CA VAL A 28 5.50 6.02 -14.93
C VAL A 28 5.76 5.65 -13.47
N GLY A 29 6.11 4.38 -13.20
CA GLY A 29 6.29 3.87 -11.83
C GLY A 29 4.98 3.72 -11.07
N SER A 30 5.06 3.17 -9.85
CA SER A 30 3.88 2.94 -9.01
C SER A 30 3.18 4.25 -8.59
N GLY A 31 3.94 5.31 -8.36
CA GLY A 31 3.41 6.63 -8.05
C GLY A 31 2.68 7.26 -9.23
N GLY A 32 3.30 7.24 -10.42
CA GLY A 32 2.67 7.75 -11.64
C GLY A 32 1.40 6.98 -12.00
N ALA A 33 1.40 5.65 -11.85
CA ALA A 33 0.20 4.83 -12.03
C ALA A 33 -0.91 5.20 -11.03
N THR A 34 -0.55 5.44 -9.75
CA THR A 34 -1.52 5.90 -8.73
C THR A 34 -2.10 7.27 -9.06
N MET A 35 -1.28 8.22 -9.53
CA MET A 35 -1.75 9.53 -10.00
C MET A 35 -2.69 9.40 -11.21
N GLY A 36 -2.39 8.46 -12.12
CA GLY A 36 -3.27 8.11 -13.23
C GLY A 36 -4.64 7.62 -12.77
N VAL A 37 -4.68 6.72 -11.79
CA VAL A 37 -5.93 6.24 -11.18
C VAL A 37 -6.71 7.42 -10.57
N ALA A 38 -6.07 8.29 -9.80
CA ALA A 38 -6.71 9.43 -9.17
C ALA A 38 -7.33 10.40 -10.20
N ARG A 39 -6.60 10.69 -11.27
CA ARG A 39 -7.10 11.50 -12.39
C ARG A 39 -8.31 10.87 -13.09
N ASP A 40 -8.26 9.57 -13.35
CA ASP A 40 -9.36 8.87 -14.00
C ASP A 40 -10.61 8.84 -13.12
N LEU A 41 -10.46 8.67 -11.81
CA LEU A 41 -11.57 8.79 -10.85
C LEU A 41 -12.22 10.17 -10.90
N LYS A 42 -11.42 11.24 -10.90
CA LYS A 42 -11.92 12.61 -11.05
C LYS A 42 -12.68 12.79 -12.37
N THR A 43 -12.16 12.23 -13.45
CA THR A 43 -12.78 12.30 -14.79
C THR A 43 -14.11 11.55 -14.84
N TRP A 44 -14.19 10.35 -14.24
CA TRP A 44 -15.38 9.51 -14.31
C TRP A 44 -16.50 9.95 -13.39
N PHE A 45 -16.15 10.46 -12.21
CA PHE A 45 -17.14 10.74 -11.16
C PHE A 45 -17.35 12.25 -10.87
N GLY A 46 -16.60 13.14 -11.55
CA GLY A 46 -16.63 14.56 -11.20
C GLY A 46 -16.36 14.75 -9.71
N ASP A 47 -17.04 15.65 -9.04
CA ASP A 47 -16.83 15.94 -7.62
C ASP A 47 -17.15 14.75 -6.69
N ALA A 48 -17.98 13.81 -7.14
CA ALA A 48 -18.32 12.62 -6.36
C ALA A 48 -17.17 11.63 -6.19
N TRP A 49 -16.01 11.83 -6.85
CA TRP A 49 -14.84 11.00 -6.64
C TRP A 49 -14.34 11.02 -5.19
N ARG A 50 -14.53 12.16 -4.50
CA ARG A 50 -14.14 12.34 -3.09
C ARG A 50 -14.86 11.42 -2.11
N GLU A 51 -15.98 10.84 -2.53
CA GLU A 51 -16.76 9.90 -1.73
C GLU A 51 -16.42 8.43 -2.04
N LYS A 52 -15.54 8.19 -3.02
CA LYS A 52 -15.22 6.83 -3.45
C LYS A 52 -14.17 6.19 -2.56
N ARG A 53 -14.39 4.91 -2.29
CA ARG A 53 -13.39 4.00 -1.71
C ARG A 53 -12.87 3.12 -2.83
N VAL A 54 -11.60 3.23 -3.11
CA VAL A 54 -10.96 2.52 -4.23
C VAL A 54 -9.88 1.61 -3.68
N PHE A 55 -9.89 0.37 -4.12
CA PHE A 55 -8.78 -0.54 -3.94
C PHE A 55 -8.01 -0.63 -5.25
N ALA A 56 -6.79 -0.12 -5.28
CA ALA A 56 -5.89 -0.15 -6.42
C ALA A 56 -4.83 -1.24 -6.22
N LEU A 57 -4.79 -2.20 -7.14
CA LEU A 57 -3.79 -3.26 -7.16
C LEU A 57 -2.80 -3.02 -8.29
N HIS A 58 -1.54 -2.72 -7.92
CA HIS A 58 -0.46 -2.58 -8.88
C HIS A 58 0.04 -3.95 -9.33
N THR A 59 -0.14 -4.27 -10.63
CA THR A 59 0.21 -5.57 -11.21
C THR A 59 1.40 -5.50 -12.14
N GLY A 60 1.86 -4.32 -12.50
CA GLY A 60 2.96 -4.09 -13.41
C GLY A 60 4.34 -4.39 -12.80
N GLY A 61 5.36 -4.20 -13.62
CA GLY A 61 6.77 -4.38 -13.26
C GLY A 61 7.44 -5.49 -14.05
N HIS A 62 8.77 -5.59 -13.93
CA HIS A 62 9.56 -6.55 -14.72
C HIS A 62 9.41 -8.01 -14.32
N SER A 63 8.88 -8.29 -13.12
CA SER A 63 8.78 -9.65 -12.57
C SER A 63 10.12 -10.39 -12.60
N GLU A 64 11.25 -9.73 -12.33
CA GLU A 64 12.60 -10.27 -12.45
C GLU A 64 12.80 -11.57 -11.66
N ARG A 65 12.17 -11.65 -10.48
CA ARG A 65 12.19 -12.85 -9.63
C ARG A 65 11.19 -13.94 -10.05
N ALA A 66 10.28 -13.63 -10.98
CA ALA A 66 9.29 -14.56 -11.51
C ALA A 66 8.99 -14.23 -12.99
N PRO A 67 9.98 -14.42 -13.90
CA PRO A 67 9.91 -13.96 -15.28
C PRO A 67 8.77 -14.61 -16.09
N GLN A 68 8.31 -15.79 -15.69
CA GLN A 68 7.15 -16.46 -16.28
C GLN A 68 5.86 -15.63 -16.20
N TYR A 69 5.77 -14.71 -15.24
CA TYR A 69 4.61 -13.82 -15.06
C TYR A 69 4.82 -12.43 -15.66
N GLY A 70 5.95 -12.18 -16.29
CA GLY A 70 6.24 -10.88 -16.94
C GLY A 70 5.25 -10.51 -18.03
N THR A 71 4.67 -11.51 -18.72
CA THR A 71 3.73 -11.31 -19.83
C THR A 71 2.27 -11.22 -19.34
N CYS A 72 1.89 -12.06 -18.37
CA CYS A 72 0.50 -12.13 -17.87
C CYS A 72 0.25 -11.20 -16.70
N GLY A 73 1.30 -10.66 -16.09
CA GLY A 73 1.23 -9.90 -14.84
C GLY A 73 1.24 -10.79 -13.59
N LYS A 74 1.88 -10.32 -12.54
CA LYS A 74 2.02 -11.04 -11.27
C LYS A 74 0.69 -11.39 -10.61
N ALA A 75 -0.32 -10.55 -10.78
CA ALA A 75 -1.65 -10.77 -10.22
C ALA A 75 -2.31 -12.09 -10.64
N PHE A 76 -1.89 -12.65 -11.78
CA PHE A 76 -2.42 -13.91 -12.31
C PHE A 76 -1.53 -15.11 -12.02
N ALA A 77 -0.51 -14.96 -11.18
CA ALA A 77 0.25 -16.09 -10.66
C ALA A 77 -0.62 -16.95 -9.73
N ASP A 78 -0.48 -18.27 -9.86
CA ASP A 78 -1.19 -19.21 -8.99
C ASP A 78 -0.61 -19.20 -7.56
N VAL A 79 -1.49 -19.30 -6.59
CA VAL A 79 -1.13 -19.49 -5.17
C VAL A 79 -1.71 -20.82 -4.67
N PRO A 80 -1.04 -21.51 -3.73
CA PRO A 80 -1.45 -22.82 -3.25
C PRO A 80 -2.61 -22.70 -2.24
N MET A 81 -3.67 -21.99 -2.63
CA MET A 81 -4.89 -21.85 -1.84
C MET A 81 -6.11 -21.96 -2.75
N ASP A 82 -7.20 -22.52 -2.25
CA ASP A 82 -8.49 -22.57 -2.94
C ASP A 82 -9.43 -21.51 -2.38
N ALA A 83 -9.34 -20.29 -2.90
CA ALA A 83 -10.20 -19.20 -2.47
C ALA A 83 -11.67 -19.38 -2.91
N SER A 84 -11.92 -20.27 -3.87
CA SER A 84 -13.26 -20.47 -4.45
C SER A 84 -13.98 -21.71 -3.93
N GLY A 85 -13.28 -22.61 -3.23
CA GLY A 85 -13.81 -23.92 -2.81
C GLY A 85 -14.03 -24.90 -3.97
N ARG A 86 -13.43 -24.64 -5.14
CA ARG A 86 -13.62 -25.45 -6.36
C ARG A 86 -12.51 -26.48 -6.62
N GLY A 87 -11.53 -26.58 -5.72
CA GLY A 87 -10.41 -27.49 -5.85
C GLY A 87 -9.38 -27.05 -6.90
N VAL A 88 -9.35 -25.78 -7.25
CA VAL A 88 -8.37 -25.18 -8.15
C VAL A 88 -7.55 -24.11 -7.43
N PRO A 89 -6.25 -23.96 -7.73
CA PRO A 89 -5.47 -22.89 -7.17
C PRO A 89 -6.11 -21.51 -7.46
N ALA A 90 -6.07 -20.63 -6.47
CA ALA A 90 -6.44 -19.24 -6.68
C ALA A 90 -5.31 -18.48 -7.33
N THR A 91 -5.62 -17.38 -7.99
CA THR A 91 -4.62 -16.39 -8.41
C THR A 91 -4.28 -15.45 -7.25
N ILE A 92 -3.14 -14.77 -7.35
CA ILE A 92 -2.79 -13.68 -6.41
C ILE A 92 -3.91 -12.64 -6.35
N LEU A 93 -4.50 -12.27 -7.50
CA LEU A 93 -5.62 -11.33 -7.58
C LEU A 93 -6.80 -11.80 -6.71
N GLU A 94 -7.22 -13.06 -6.86
CA GLU A 94 -8.33 -13.62 -6.08
C GLU A 94 -8.00 -13.63 -4.59
N ALA A 95 -6.79 -14.07 -4.23
CA ALA A 95 -6.34 -14.10 -2.85
C ALA A 95 -6.33 -12.70 -2.21
N GLN A 96 -5.79 -11.71 -2.90
CA GLN A 96 -5.75 -10.33 -2.40
C GLN A 96 -7.13 -9.68 -2.34
N LEU A 97 -8.01 -9.94 -3.31
CA LEU A 97 -9.38 -9.44 -3.24
C LEU A 97 -10.13 -10.00 -2.03
N VAL A 98 -9.97 -11.29 -1.74
CA VAL A 98 -10.58 -11.91 -0.55
C VAL A 98 -9.99 -11.32 0.73
N GLN A 99 -8.68 -11.15 0.79
CA GLN A 99 -7.97 -10.73 1.99
C GLN A 99 -8.14 -9.22 2.26
N LEU A 100 -7.96 -8.37 1.24
CA LEU A 100 -7.84 -6.92 1.44
C LEU A 100 -9.15 -6.15 1.24
N THR A 101 -10.15 -6.72 0.55
CA THR A 101 -11.44 -6.04 0.38
C THR A 101 -12.15 -5.75 1.70
N PRO A 102 -12.18 -6.64 2.71
CA PRO A 102 -12.76 -6.32 4.01
C PRO A 102 -12.11 -5.09 4.65
N LEU A 103 -10.78 -5.02 4.64
CA LEU A 103 -10.04 -3.87 5.14
C LEU A 103 -10.36 -2.61 4.32
N ALA A 104 -10.27 -2.68 3.00
CA ALA A 104 -10.54 -1.53 2.12
C ALA A 104 -11.94 -0.93 2.32
N LYS A 105 -12.94 -1.75 2.67
CA LYS A 105 -14.31 -1.29 2.95
C LYS A 105 -14.43 -0.50 4.25
N THR A 106 -13.54 -0.71 5.20
CA THR A 106 -13.56 -0.01 6.50
C THR A 106 -12.84 1.33 6.45
N LEU A 107 -11.94 1.52 5.48
CA LEU A 107 -11.18 2.76 5.33
C LEU A 107 -12.07 3.93 4.89
N PRO A 108 -11.71 5.18 5.20
CA PRO A 108 -12.40 6.36 4.69
C PRO A 108 -12.30 6.45 3.16
N PRO A 109 -13.02 7.37 2.50
CA PRO A 109 -12.83 7.64 1.08
C PRO A 109 -11.36 7.92 0.73
N GLY A 110 -10.95 7.46 -0.44
CA GLY A 110 -9.56 7.53 -0.89
C GLY A 110 -9.16 6.33 -1.71
N ILE A 111 -7.86 6.15 -1.92
CA ILE A 111 -7.30 5.00 -2.64
C ILE A 111 -6.47 4.16 -1.68
N PHE A 112 -6.87 2.91 -1.48
CA PHE A 112 -6.06 1.89 -0.81
C PHE A 112 -5.22 1.17 -1.85
N VAL A 113 -3.91 1.25 -1.72
CA VAL A 113 -2.93 0.74 -2.69
C VAL A 113 -2.26 -0.51 -2.15
N SER A 114 -2.17 -1.54 -2.97
CA SER A 114 -1.38 -2.75 -2.73
C SER A 114 -0.62 -3.15 -4.00
N SER A 115 0.46 -3.89 -3.82
CA SER A 115 1.20 -4.53 -4.91
C SER A 115 0.81 -6.00 -5.06
N ALA A 116 0.78 -6.52 -6.29
CA ALA A 116 0.43 -7.91 -6.57
C ALA A 116 1.46 -8.94 -6.08
N ASP A 117 2.57 -8.53 -5.51
CA ASP A 117 3.58 -9.41 -4.91
C ASP A 117 3.62 -9.32 -3.38
N VAL A 118 2.62 -8.70 -2.77
CA VAL A 118 2.47 -8.61 -1.31
C VAL A 118 1.42 -9.59 -0.84
N PHE A 119 1.81 -10.51 0.05
CA PHE A 119 0.90 -11.34 0.83
C PHE A 119 0.98 -10.90 2.29
N LEU A 120 -0.18 -10.60 2.86
CA LEU A 120 -0.31 -10.22 4.26
C LEU A 120 -1.03 -11.32 5.01
N GLU A 121 -0.51 -11.69 6.16
CA GLU A 121 -1.24 -12.50 7.12
C GLU A 121 -1.62 -11.62 8.29
N TYR A 122 -2.91 -11.50 8.56
CA TYR A 122 -3.45 -10.77 9.70
C TYR A 122 -4.74 -11.43 10.20
N ASP A 123 -4.97 -11.32 11.50
CA ASP A 123 -6.18 -11.83 12.13
C ASP A 123 -7.29 -10.78 12.07
N ASP A 124 -8.20 -10.92 11.11
CA ASP A 124 -9.35 -10.04 10.94
C ASP A 124 -10.51 -10.39 11.90
N ALA A 125 -10.54 -11.58 12.46
CA ALA A 125 -11.57 -11.97 13.43
C ALA A 125 -11.51 -11.12 14.72
N GLN A 126 -10.34 -10.59 15.01
CA GLN A 126 -10.12 -9.60 16.06
C GLN A 126 -9.94 -8.20 15.50
N GLY A 127 -10.01 -8.06 14.21
CA GLY A 127 -9.64 -6.96 13.38
C GLY A 127 -10.28 -5.67 13.77
N LYS A 128 -9.53 -4.92 14.41
CA LYS A 128 -10.05 -3.73 15.03
C LYS A 128 -9.08 -2.63 14.70
N PHE A 129 -9.23 -2.20 13.47
CA PHE A 129 -8.84 -0.83 13.20
C PHE A 129 -9.94 0.06 13.80
N ASP A 130 -9.59 0.98 14.64
CA ASP A 130 -10.52 1.96 15.19
C ASP A 130 -10.89 3.00 14.13
N ILE A 131 -12.04 2.79 13.49
CA ILE A 131 -12.51 3.62 12.36
C ILE A 131 -12.73 5.08 12.79
N GLU A 132 -13.12 5.35 14.05
CA GLU A 132 -13.29 6.72 14.52
C GLU A 132 -11.97 7.50 14.54
N THR A 133 -10.87 6.81 14.82
CA THR A 133 -9.52 7.38 14.77
C THR A 133 -9.06 7.59 13.31
N TYR A 134 -9.67 6.91 12.34
CA TYR A 134 -9.34 7.05 10.92
C TYR A 134 -9.83 8.34 10.26
N ALA A 135 -10.67 9.13 10.89
CA ALA A 135 -11.04 10.45 10.36
C ALA A 135 -9.81 11.35 10.10
N SER A 136 -8.71 11.13 10.82
CA SER A 136 -7.43 11.80 10.56
C SER A 136 -6.73 11.32 9.28
N MET A 137 -7.09 10.14 8.77
CA MET A 137 -6.48 9.56 7.55
C MET A 137 -6.93 10.23 6.26
N GLU A 138 -7.96 11.06 6.27
CA GLU A 138 -8.40 11.81 5.09
C GLU A 138 -7.32 12.77 4.58
N ARG A 139 -6.42 13.23 5.46
CA ARG A 139 -5.47 14.31 5.18
C ARG A 139 -4.13 13.86 4.62
N GLY A 140 -3.79 12.59 4.68
CA GLY A 140 -2.45 12.15 4.37
C GLY A 140 -2.37 10.75 3.77
N ILE A 141 -1.21 10.14 3.94
CA ILE A 141 -0.96 8.74 3.59
C ILE A 141 -0.82 7.95 4.89
N THR A 142 -1.59 6.86 5.00
CA THR A 142 -1.51 5.93 6.12
C THR A 142 -1.08 4.57 5.62
N ALA A 143 0.09 4.11 6.05
CA ALA A 143 0.64 2.84 5.64
C ALA A 143 0.42 1.76 6.69
N LEU A 144 0.31 0.51 6.23
CA LEU A 144 0.37 -0.66 7.08
C LEU A 144 1.84 -0.96 7.37
N GLY A 145 2.22 -0.95 8.63
CA GLY A 145 3.57 -1.33 9.07
C GLY A 145 3.60 -2.77 9.57
N HIS A 146 4.58 -3.54 9.09
CA HIS A 146 4.81 -4.91 9.52
C HIS A 146 6.06 -5.04 10.35
N PRO A 147 6.03 -5.75 11.48
CA PRO A 147 7.23 -6.15 12.18
C PRO A 147 8.01 -7.15 11.30
N SER A 148 9.26 -6.82 11.00
CA SER A 148 10.14 -7.59 10.14
C SER A 148 11.56 -7.60 10.70
N SER A 149 12.37 -8.59 10.33
CA SER A 149 13.79 -8.58 10.70
C SER A 149 14.51 -7.41 10.02
N VAL A 150 15.62 -6.97 10.61
CA VAL A 150 16.46 -5.90 10.06
C VAL A 150 16.90 -6.21 8.63
N ALA A 151 17.24 -7.49 8.35
CA ALA A 151 17.64 -7.93 7.01
C ALA A 151 16.52 -7.77 5.97
N ILE A 152 15.25 -8.01 6.34
CA ILE A 152 14.11 -7.75 5.47
C ILE A 152 13.94 -6.24 5.24
N GLY A 153 14.22 -5.42 6.25
CA GLY A 153 14.17 -3.96 6.14
C GLY A 153 15.07 -3.37 5.04
N GLU A 154 16.20 -4.02 4.72
CA GLU A 154 17.08 -3.57 3.64
C GLU A 154 16.45 -3.71 2.23
N GLU A 155 15.44 -4.55 2.09
CA GLU A 155 14.73 -4.79 0.82
C GLU A 155 13.41 -4.02 0.69
N HIS A 156 12.96 -3.35 1.76
CA HIS A 156 11.66 -2.70 1.86
C HIS A 156 11.76 -1.22 2.26
N GLY A 157 10.63 -0.53 2.22
CA GLY A 157 10.47 0.73 2.93
C GLY A 157 10.42 0.46 4.44
N VAL A 158 11.02 1.34 5.23
CA VAL A 158 11.09 1.22 6.69
C VAL A 158 10.59 2.50 7.34
N PHE A 159 9.74 2.34 8.34
CA PHE A 159 9.15 3.46 9.08
C PHE A 159 9.91 3.72 10.38
N ALA A 160 10.31 4.97 10.59
CA ALA A 160 10.81 5.47 11.87
C ALA A 160 9.64 6.07 12.66
N CYS A 161 9.19 5.37 13.68
CA CYS A 161 8.17 5.81 14.63
C CYS A 161 8.78 5.97 16.03
N ASP A 162 8.01 6.47 16.97
CA ASP A 162 8.41 6.43 18.36
C ASP A 162 8.36 4.99 18.90
N ALA A 163 9.49 4.49 19.41
CA ALA A 163 9.60 3.10 19.82
C ALA A 163 8.70 2.74 21.01
N GLU A 164 8.48 3.66 21.96
CA GLU A 164 7.62 3.42 23.12
C GLU A 164 6.16 3.33 22.68
N GLU A 165 5.72 4.23 21.78
CA GLU A 165 4.38 4.20 21.20
C GLU A 165 4.16 2.92 20.37
N VAL A 166 5.14 2.50 19.58
CA VAL A 166 5.04 1.25 18.81
C VAL A 166 4.87 0.05 19.74
N HIS A 167 5.70 -0.06 20.79
CA HIS A 167 5.58 -1.15 21.76
C HIS A 167 4.25 -1.14 22.51
N GLU A 168 3.73 0.04 22.83
CA GLU A 168 2.40 0.17 23.43
C GLU A 168 1.31 -0.33 22.50
N ARG A 169 1.35 0.05 21.21
CA ARG A 169 0.39 -0.41 20.20
C ARG A 169 0.47 -1.92 19.98
N VAL A 170 1.65 -2.48 19.87
CA VAL A 170 1.83 -3.94 19.73
C VAL A 170 1.23 -4.67 20.94
N ARG A 171 1.47 -4.18 22.15
CA ARG A 171 0.87 -4.75 23.37
C ARG A 171 -0.66 -4.67 23.37
N ALA A 172 -1.21 -3.51 22.97
CA ALA A 172 -2.65 -3.30 22.87
C ALA A 172 -3.29 -4.24 21.84
N MET A 173 -2.69 -4.38 20.66
CA MET A 173 -3.16 -5.30 19.61
C MET A 173 -3.14 -6.75 20.10
N ARG A 174 -2.07 -7.19 20.75
CA ARG A 174 -1.99 -8.54 21.34
C ARG A 174 -3.04 -8.78 22.43
N ALA A 175 -3.49 -7.73 23.09
CA ALA A 175 -4.60 -7.77 24.05
C ALA A 175 -5.99 -7.68 23.38
N GLY A 176 -6.07 -7.71 22.05
CA GLY A 176 -7.32 -7.63 21.29
C GLY A 176 -7.95 -6.23 21.27
N GLN A 177 -7.17 -5.19 21.55
CA GLN A 177 -7.62 -3.81 21.45
C GLN A 177 -7.48 -3.28 20.02
N PRO A 178 -8.34 -2.33 19.59
CA PRO A 178 -8.21 -1.72 18.28
C PRO A 178 -6.85 -1.02 18.08
N SER A 179 -6.28 -1.16 16.90
CA SER A 179 -5.08 -0.40 16.53
C SER A 179 -5.45 1.00 16.10
N ALA A 180 -4.77 2.00 16.65
CA ALA A 180 -4.84 3.38 16.19
C ALA A 180 -3.59 3.73 15.37
N PRO A 181 -3.69 4.64 14.39
CA PRO A 181 -2.54 5.12 13.64
C PRO A 181 -1.45 5.68 14.56
N LEU A 182 -0.20 5.47 14.14
CA LEU A 182 0.99 6.07 14.76
C LEU A 182 1.53 7.16 13.84
N GLU A 183 2.12 8.18 14.42
CA GLU A 183 2.85 9.17 13.63
C GLU A 183 4.15 8.56 13.09
N CYS A 184 4.30 8.56 11.77
CA CYS A 184 5.55 8.22 11.13
C CYS A 184 6.45 9.47 11.06
N ARG A 185 7.59 9.44 11.76
CA ARG A 185 8.55 10.54 11.75
C ARG A 185 9.33 10.60 10.44
N LYS A 186 9.68 9.43 9.90
CA LYS A 186 10.47 9.32 8.69
C LYS A 186 10.18 8.00 7.98
N CYS A 187 10.09 8.02 6.67
CA CYS A 187 10.07 6.84 5.82
C CYS A 187 11.41 6.72 5.10
N LEU A 188 12.02 5.55 5.14
CA LEU A 188 13.28 5.25 4.47
C LEU A 188 13.05 4.17 3.42
N GLN A 189 13.47 4.39 2.18
CA GLN A 189 13.33 3.41 1.11
C GLN A 189 14.60 2.58 0.97
N LYS A 190 14.50 1.28 1.20
CA LYS A 190 15.58 0.29 1.13
C LYS A 190 16.85 0.77 1.85
N PRO A 191 16.76 1.14 3.12
CA PRO A 191 17.88 1.66 3.88
C PRO A 191 18.86 0.55 4.24
N SER A 192 20.15 0.85 4.32
CA SER A 192 21.10 -0.06 4.98
C SER A 192 20.80 -0.19 6.47
N GLU A 193 21.25 -1.29 7.09
CA GLU A 193 21.13 -1.50 8.54
C GLU A 193 21.67 -0.29 9.33
N GLU A 194 22.83 0.24 8.94
CA GLU A 194 23.42 1.42 9.57
C GLU A 194 22.45 2.62 9.52
N LYS A 195 21.85 2.87 8.36
CA LYS A 195 20.87 3.97 8.19
C LYS A 195 19.63 3.77 9.03
N MET A 196 19.13 2.52 9.15
CA MET A 196 18.01 2.19 10.04
C MET A 196 18.34 2.49 11.50
N ARG A 197 19.53 2.11 11.98
CA ARG A 197 19.96 2.37 13.35
C ARG A 197 20.15 3.85 13.63
N GLN A 198 20.78 4.59 12.72
CA GLN A 198 20.96 6.04 12.83
C GLN A 198 19.66 6.82 12.92
N ASN A 199 18.59 6.32 12.30
CA ASN A 199 17.26 6.96 12.31
C ASN A 199 16.31 6.38 13.36
N GLY A 200 16.77 5.47 14.22
CA GLY A 200 15.98 4.90 15.31
C GLY A 200 14.85 3.98 14.83
N CYS A 201 15.04 3.33 13.68
CA CYS A 201 14.05 2.38 13.15
C CYS A 201 14.15 1.01 13.81
N VAL A 202 15.34 0.63 14.34
CA VAL A 202 15.55 -0.69 14.91
C VAL A 202 15.06 -0.71 16.35
N MET A 203 14.13 -1.60 16.62
CA MET A 203 13.52 -1.83 17.93
C MET A 203 13.91 -3.21 18.45
N ARG A 204 13.64 -3.50 19.73
CA ARG A 204 13.89 -4.80 20.36
C ARG A 204 12.63 -5.33 21.04
N GLY A 205 12.56 -6.64 21.23
CA GLY A 205 11.53 -7.26 22.05
C GLY A 205 10.19 -7.41 21.35
N TYR A 206 10.15 -7.92 20.12
CA TYR A 206 8.91 -8.28 19.45
C TYR A 206 8.46 -9.70 19.82
N GLU A 207 9.25 -10.72 19.52
CA GLU A 207 8.98 -12.12 19.85
C GLU A 207 9.69 -12.57 21.10
N THR A 208 10.93 -12.13 21.28
CA THR A 208 11.78 -12.37 22.44
C THR A 208 12.41 -11.06 22.90
N ASP A 209 12.92 -11.00 24.13
CA ASP A 209 13.51 -9.78 24.70
C ASP A 209 14.74 -9.28 23.91
N ASP A 210 15.42 -10.16 23.19
CA ASP A 210 16.67 -9.88 22.50
C ASP A 210 16.54 -9.72 20.98
N ASP A 211 15.40 -10.02 20.37
CA ASP A 211 15.22 -9.90 18.92
C ASP A 211 15.19 -8.43 18.48
N GLU A 212 15.85 -8.16 17.34
CA GLU A 212 15.83 -6.87 16.68
C GLU A 212 14.91 -6.88 15.48
N TRP A 213 14.09 -5.86 15.37
CA TRP A 213 13.08 -5.75 14.34
C TRP A 213 12.83 -4.30 13.91
N VAL A 214 12.20 -4.15 12.76
CA VAL A 214 11.82 -2.88 12.16
C VAL A 214 10.39 -2.95 11.67
N LEU A 215 9.75 -1.78 11.43
CA LEU A 215 8.47 -1.71 10.74
C LEU A 215 8.71 -1.53 9.24
N THR A 216 8.33 -2.52 8.45
CA THR A 216 8.41 -2.45 6.98
C THR A 216 7.08 -2.07 6.35
N ASP A 217 7.15 -1.49 5.16
CA ASP A 217 5.99 -1.12 4.36
C ASP A 217 5.31 -2.35 3.69
N SER A 218 4.04 -2.15 3.31
CA SER A 218 3.29 -3.10 2.47
C SER A 218 2.20 -2.39 1.67
N CYS A 219 1.02 -2.20 2.27
CA CYS A 219 -0.10 -1.48 1.68
C CYS A 219 -0.24 -0.10 2.32
N PHE A 220 -0.84 0.83 1.62
CA PHE A 220 -1.12 2.14 2.17
C PHE A 220 -2.42 2.73 1.62
N HIS A 221 -3.02 3.60 2.40
CA HIS A 221 -4.19 4.37 2.03
C HIS A 221 -3.80 5.82 1.80
N ILE A 222 -4.24 6.39 0.69
CA ILE A 222 -4.09 7.81 0.35
C ILE A 222 -5.44 8.47 0.57
N GLY A 223 -5.53 9.35 1.54
CA GLY A 223 -6.74 10.12 1.83
C GLY A 223 -7.06 11.17 0.78
N VAL A 224 -8.28 11.68 0.82
CA VAL A 224 -8.81 12.58 -0.22
C VAL A 224 -7.97 13.85 -0.38
N ASP A 225 -7.55 14.48 0.72
CA ASP A 225 -6.75 15.71 0.65
C ASP A 225 -5.39 15.48 -0.01
N ALA A 226 -4.74 14.33 0.29
CA ALA A 226 -3.48 13.96 -0.34
C ALA A 226 -3.68 13.62 -1.83
N LEU A 227 -4.80 12.98 -2.19
CA LEU A 227 -5.13 12.73 -3.59
C LEU A 227 -5.40 14.01 -4.37
N GLU A 228 -6.04 15.00 -3.76
CA GLU A 228 -6.22 16.32 -4.38
C GLU A 228 -4.87 16.97 -4.71
N ALA A 229 -3.92 16.94 -3.76
CA ALA A 229 -2.58 17.46 -3.99
C ALA A 229 -1.84 16.70 -5.11
N LEU A 230 -1.97 15.37 -5.18
CA LEU A 230 -1.37 14.57 -6.25
C LEU A 230 -2.01 14.85 -7.61
N ILE A 231 -3.34 15.04 -7.67
CA ILE A 231 -4.04 15.42 -8.90
C ILE A 231 -3.60 16.81 -9.36
N GLU A 232 -3.52 17.78 -8.45
CA GLU A 232 -3.04 19.13 -8.76
C GLU A 232 -1.60 19.10 -9.28
N LEU A 233 -0.74 18.30 -8.66
CA LEU A 233 0.63 18.09 -9.11
C LEU A 233 0.67 17.52 -10.54
N ASP A 234 -0.12 16.46 -10.83
CA ASP A 234 -0.22 15.89 -12.17
C ASP A 234 -0.73 16.92 -13.20
N GLU A 235 -1.75 17.70 -12.86
CA GLU A 235 -2.32 18.71 -13.75
C GLU A 235 -1.34 19.85 -14.04
N THR A 236 -0.59 20.33 -13.03
CA THR A 236 0.29 21.50 -13.14
C THR A 236 1.71 21.17 -13.61
N LYS A 237 2.19 19.96 -13.41
CA LYS A 237 3.57 19.53 -13.69
C LYS A 237 3.66 18.37 -14.66
N ARG A 238 2.61 18.09 -15.40
CA ARG A 238 2.53 16.93 -16.31
C ARG A 238 3.73 16.84 -17.28
N ASP A 239 4.13 17.94 -17.85
CA ASP A 239 5.26 17.96 -18.80
C ASP A 239 6.58 17.54 -18.15
N VAL A 240 6.77 17.85 -16.86
CA VAL A 240 7.94 17.45 -16.09
C VAL A 240 7.83 15.98 -15.71
N LEU A 241 6.67 15.57 -15.23
CA LEU A 241 6.40 14.22 -14.71
C LEU A 241 6.35 13.16 -15.82
N ALA A 242 5.99 13.55 -17.06
CA ALA A 242 5.87 12.63 -18.20
C ALA A 242 7.16 11.88 -18.55
N GLY A 243 8.32 12.35 -18.10
CA GLY A 243 9.62 11.69 -18.28
C GLY A 243 10.14 10.99 -17.01
N CYS A 244 9.39 10.99 -15.92
CA CYS A 244 9.83 10.49 -14.63
C CYS A 244 9.16 9.16 -14.29
N GLU A 245 9.93 8.22 -13.76
CA GLU A 245 9.42 7.03 -13.06
C GLU A 245 9.24 7.39 -11.58
N ILE A 246 7.99 7.55 -11.13
CA ILE A 246 7.64 7.98 -9.78
C ILE A 246 7.34 6.76 -8.93
N CYS A 247 8.01 6.61 -7.81
CA CYS A 247 7.79 5.55 -6.85
C CYS A 247 6.83 6.00 -5.74
N ALA A 248 5.68 5.34 -5.59
CA ALA A 248 4.74 5.68 -4.54
C ALA A 248 5.33 5.54 -3.12
N TYR A 249 6.21 4.59 -2.91
CA TYR A 249 6.87 4.38 -1.62
C TYR A 249 8.00 5.37 -1.37
N GLY A 250 8.85 5.60 -2.37
CA GLY A 250 9.96 6.56 -2.27
C GLY A 250 9.47 8.01 -2.37
N ASP A 251 8.84 8.36 -3.49
CA ASP A 251 8.59 9.76 -3.80
C ASP A 251 7.37 10.34 -3.08
N PHE A 252 6.36 9.51 -2.72
CA PHE A 252 5.22 10.02 -1.94
C PHE A 252 5.48 9.99 -0.43
N MET A 253 6.04 8.90 0.11
CA MET A 253 6.10 8.73 1.56
C MET A 253 7.36 9.32 2.20
N GLN A 254 8.52 9.29 1.53
CA GLN A 254 9.76 9.85 2.11
C GLN A 254 9.64 11.33 2.50
N PRO A 255 9.01 12.21 1.71
CA PRO A 255 8.92 13.64 2.03
C PRO A 255 7.88 13.98 3.10
N LEU A 256 7.01 13.04 3.50
CA LEU A 256 5.87 13.33 4.37
C LEU A 256 6.14 13.22 5.87
N GLY A 257 7.21 12.58 6.29
CA GLY A 257 7.53 12.42 7.72
C GLY A 257 7.89 13.75 8.39
N ARG A 258 7.57 13.91 9.67
CA ARG A 258 7.94 15.09 10.47
C ARG A 258 9.44 15.40 10.42
N ASP A 259 10.26 14.35 10.43
CA ASP A 259 11.72 14.42 10.39
C ASP A 259 12.26 14.07 8.99
N ALA A 260 11.43 14.25 7.94
CA ALA A 260 11.83 13.99 6.57
C ALA A 260 13.06 14.80 6.19
N ASP A 261 13.96 14.15 5.44
CA ASP A 261 15.10 14.86 4.87
C ASP A 261 14.62 15.65 3.65
N THR A 262 14.63 16.96 3.76
CA THR A 262 14.20 17.87 2.68
C THR A 262 15.36 18.45 1.90
N SER A 263 16.58 18.01 2.17
CA SER A 263 17.80 18.52 1.51
C SER A 263 17.81 18.35 -0.02
N TYR A 264 16.96 17.46 -0.55
CA TYR A 264 16.77 17.28 -1.99
C TYR A 264 15.80 18.28 -2.62
N LEU A 265 15.13 19.13 -1.82
CA LEU A 265 14.21 20.18 -2.32
C LEU A 265 14.95 21.48 -2.64
N ASP A 266 16.20 21.64 -2.21
CA ASP A 266 17.07 22.77 -2.48
C ASP A 266 17.89 22.55 -3.78
#